data_4791fdb9a1ab356682f535fa2cf02412
#
_entry.id   4791fdb9a1ab356682f535fa2cf02412
#
_cell.length_a   1.000
_cell.length_b   1.000
_cell.length_c   1.000
_cell.angle_alpha   90.00
_cell.angle_beta   90.00
_cell.angle_gamma   90.00
#
_symmetry.space_group_name_H-M   'P 1'
#
loop_
_entity.id
_entity.type
_entity.pdbx_description
1 polymer ?
#
loop_
_entity_poly.entity_id
_entity_poly.type
_entity_poly.pdbx_seq_one_letter_code
_entity_poly.pdbx_strand_id
1 'polypeptide(L)'
;MGEKELLVKAQEGNKHAMNILLQNNYKALFGFTLKMTASMHLTEDIVQEVCLRAVINIKKFKGNSQFQSWLISIAINYYKDLLRKNKNIEYVGQEELYNLPNDNGENIFNKLQVQEVLQELNKLPYEKRISFILKHYYGYTYEEISKILGCSQGTTKSRIFYTISNLKKKLIGSEVQ
;
A
#
# COMPACT_ATOMS: atom_id res chain seq x y z
N MET A 1 -6.76 -11.19 23.33
CA MET A 1 -5.67 -11.98 22.71
C MET A 1 -4.83 -11.04 21.86
N GLY A 2 -3.55 -10.88 22.16
CA GLY A 2 -2.66 -9.97 21.44
C GLY A 2 -2.24 -10.54 20.07
N GLU A 3 -1.76 -9.66 19.16
CA GLU A 3 -1.32 -10.06 17.80
C GLU A 3 -0.27 -11.18 17.84
N LYS A 4 0.70 -11.10 18.77
CA LYS A 4 1.74 -12.12 18.90
C LYS A 4 1.17 -13.51 19.24
N GLU A 5 0.19 -13.59 20.12
CA GLU A 5 -0.46 -14.85 20.50
C GLU A 5 -1.25 -15.44 19.32
N LEU A 6 -1.96 -14.57 18.58
CA LEU A 6 -2.67 -14.96 17.35
C LEU A 6 -1.70 -15.51 16.30
N LEU A 7 -0.54 -14.88 16.12
CA LEU A 7 0.48 -15.31 15.18
C LEU A 7 1.00 -16.71 15.51
N VAL A 8 1.33 -16.99 16.77
CA VAL A 8 1.78 -18.33 17.19
C VAL A 8 0.71 -19.37 16.89
N LYS A 9 -0.54 -19.12 17.30
CA LYS A 9 -1.65 -20.05 17.05
C LYS A 9 -1.90 -20.26 15.55
N ALA A 10 -1.82 -19.21 14.75
CA ALA A 10 -1.98 -19.31 13.30
C ALA A 10 -0.87 -20.15 12.65
N GLN A 11 0.38 -20.01 13.13
CA GLN A 11 1.51 -20.82 12.67
C GLN A 11 1.38 -22.30 13.07
N GLU A 12 0.71 -22.59 14.17
CA GLU A 12 0.34 -23.94 14.62
C GLU A 12 -0.85 -24.53 13.81
N GLY A 13 -1.43 -23.77 12.92
CA GLY A 13 -2.54 -24.20 12.05
C GLY A 13 -3.93 -23.83 12.57
N ASN A 14 -4.05 -22.99 13.59
CA ASN A 14 -5.35 -22.53 14.07
C ASN A 14 -5.98 -21.56 13.07
N LYS A 15 -6.99 -22.04 12.34
CA LYS A 15 -7.72 -21.27 11.31
C LYS A 15 -8.45 -20.05 11.88
N HIS A 16 -8.97 -20.16 13.11
CA HIS A 16 -9.68 -19.04 13.74
C HIS A 16 -8.72 -17.88 14.07
N ALA A 17 -7.55 -18.18 14.64
CA ALA A 17 -6.51 -17.19 14.88
C ALA A 17 -6.04 -16.50 13.60
N MET A 18 -5.86 -17.27 12.52
CA MET A 18 -5.50 -16.73 11.21
C MET A 18 -6.59 -15.79 10.65
N ASN A 19 -7.85 -16.18 10.78
CA ASN A 19 -8.98 -15.34 10.35
C ASN A 19 -9.03 -14.01 11.10
N ILE A 20 -8.84 -14.02 12.43
CA ILE A 20 -8.78 -12.78 13.24
C ILE A 20 -7.61 -11.90 12.78
N LEU A 21 -6.43 -12.46 12.54
CA LEU A 21 -5.28 -11.70 12.05
C LEU A 21 -5.58 -11.00 10.72
N LEU A 22 -6.19 -11.71 9.77
CA LEU A 22 -6.56 -11.15 8.47
C LEU A 22 -7.64 -10.07 8.63
N GLN A 23 -8.69 -10.31 9.42
CA GLN A 23 -9.74 -9.32 9.68
C GLN A 23 -9.20 -8.03 10.30
N ASN A 24 -8.34 -8.14 11.30
CA ASN A 24 -7.73 -6.99 11.98
C ASN A 24 -6.87 -6.13 11.03
N ASN A 25 -6.31 -6.73 9.99
CA ASN A 25 -5.43 -6.04 9.04
C ASN A 25 -6.10 -5.73 7.69
N TYR A 26 -7.33 -6.22 7.47
CA TYR A 26 -8.02 -6.11 6.18
C TYR A 26 -8.18 -4.66 5.72
N LYS A 27 -8.68 -3.78 6.60
CA LYS A 27 -8.94 -2.37 6.28
C LYS A 27 -7.66 -1.65 5.85
N ALA A 28 -6.55 -1.87 6.57
CA ALA A 28 -5.26 -1.27 6.25
C ALA A 28 -4.68 -1.83 4.94
N LEU A 29 -4.77 -3.14 4.73
CA LEU A 29 -4.34 -3.79 3.49
C LEU A 29 -5.15 -3.30 2.29
N PHE A 30 -6.48 -3.27 2.41
CA PHE A 30 -7.37 -2.82 1.34
C PHE A 30 -7.11 -1.35 0.98
N GLY A 31 -7.06 -0.46 1.97
CA GLY A 31 -6.78 0.96 1.77
C GLY A 31 -5.41 1.22 1.16
N PHE A 32 -4.38 0.45 1.55
CA PHE A 32 -3.06 0.51 0.91
C PHE A 32 -3.14 0.08 -0.55
N THR A 33 -3.74 -1.07 -0.80
CA THR A 33 -3.83 -1.65 -2.15
C THR A 33 -4.61 -0.74 -3.10
N LEU A 34 -5.70 -0.12 -2.62
CA LEU A 34 -6.49 0.83 -3.42
C LEU A 34 -5.67 2.08 -3.79
N LYS A 35 -4.90 2.64 -2.86
CA LYS A 35 -3.98 3.75 -3.17
C LYS A 35 -2.86 3.33 -4.13
N MET A 36 -2.44 2.08 -4.06
CA MET A 36 -1.41 1.52 -4.92
C MET A 36 -1.90 1.31 -6.36
N THR A 37 -3.10 0.78 -6.54
CA THR A 37 -3.64 0.36 -7.84
C THR A 37 -4.50 1.41 -8.52
N ALA A 38 -5.16 2.26 -7.73
CA ALA A 38 -6.21 3.18 -8.17
C ALA A 38 -7.39 2.48 -8.88
N SER A 39 -7.62 1.20 -8.61
CA SER A 39 -8.69 0.38 -9.19
C SER A 39 -9.32 -0.51 -8.12
N MET A 40 -10.65 -0.42 -7.96
CA MET A 40 -11.40 -1.22 -6.99
C MET A 40 -11.28 -2.72 -7.34
N HIS A 41 -11.56 -3.07 -8.58
CA HIS A 41 -11.50 -4.46 -9.05
C HIS A 41 -10.11 -5.08 -8.85
N LEU A 42 -9.05 -4.37 -9.27
CA LEU A 42 -7.69 -4.86 -9.09
C LEU A 42 -7.29 -4.93 -7.60
N THR A 43 -7.83 -4.04 -6.78
CA THR A 43 -7.64 -4.08 -5.32
C THR A 43 -8.25 -5.33 -4.72
N GLU A 44 -9.49 -5.66 -5.06
CA GLU A 44 -10.18 -6.86 -4.57
C GLU A 44 -9.42 -8.12 -4.94
N ASP A 45 -9.00 -8.25 -6.19
CA ASP A 45 -8.22 -9.40 -6.67
C ASP A 45 -6.88 -9.53 -5.92
N ILE A 46 -6.16 -8.43 -5.75
CA ILE A 46 -4.88 -8.43 -5.03
C ILE A 46 -5.08 -8.80 -3.56
N VAL A 47 -6.07 -8.21 -2.89
CA VAL A 47 -6.33 -8.47 -1.47
C VAL A 47 -6.71 -9.94 -1.25
N GLN A 48 -7.53 -10.54 -2.11
CA GLN A 48 -7.86 -11.96 -2.06
C GLN A 48 -6.61 -12.82 -2.20
N GLU A 49 -5.77 -12.55 -3.19
CA GLU A 49 -4.53 -13.29 -3.42
C GLU A 49 -3.54 -13.14 -2.26
N VAL A 50 -3.44 -11.93 -1.67
CA VAL A 50 -2.62 -11.69 -0.47
C VAL A 50 -3.10 -12.53 0.70
N CYS A 51 -4.41 -12.57 0.95
CA CYS A 51 -4.99 -13.40 2.02
C CYS A 51 -4.68 -14.89 1.80
N LEU A 52 -4.83 -15.40 0.59
CA LEU A 52 -4.49 -16.79 0.24
C LEU A 52 -2.99 -17.07 0.48
N ARG A 53 -2.10 -16.20 -0.01
CA ARG A 53 -0.65 -16.34 0.18
C ARG A 53 -0.26 -16.25 1.64
N ALA A 54 -0.91 -15.38 2.42
CA ALA A 54 -0.68 -15.26 3.84
C ALA A 54 -1.03 -16.55 4.58
N VAL A 55 -2.19 -17.16 4.30
CA VAL A 55 -2.59 -18.45 4.88
C VAL A 55 -1.58 -19.55 4.55
N ILE A 56 -1.17 -19.67 3.28
CA ILE A 56 -0.24 -20.70 2.83
C ILE A 56 1.16 -20.51 3.44
N ASN A 57 1.60 -19.25 3.62
CA ASN A 57 2.97 -18.95 4.00
C ASN A 57 3.13 -18.48 5.45
N ILE A 58 2.08 -18.52 6.28
CA ILE A 58 2.14 -18.02 7.68
C ILE A 58 3.29 -18.63 8.47
N LYS A 59 3.62 -19.92 8.24
CA LYS A 59 4.75 -20.60 8.88
C LYS A 59 6.12 -19.99 8.51
N LYS A 60 6.23 -19.27 7.40
CA LYS A 60 7.46 -18.58 6.97
C LYS A 60 7.60 -17.18 7.56
N PHE A 61 6.55 -16.66 8.18
CA PHE A 61 6.60 -15.35 8.83
C PHE A 61 7.44 -15.42 10.10
N LYS A 62 8.59 -14.76 10.11
CA LYS A 62 9.58 -14.83 11.21
C LYS A 62 9.34 -13.82 12.34
N GLY A 63 8.32 -12.95 12.22
CA GLY A 63 8.05 -11.91 13.21
C GLY A 63 9.06 -10.75 13.23
N ASN A 64 9.93 -10.63 12.21
CA ASN A 64 10.92 -9.54 12.10
C ASN A 64 10.31 -8.19 11.69
N SER A 65 9.02 -8.16 11.41
CA SER A 65 8.22 -6.97 11.08
C SER A 65 6.81 -7.13 11.66
N GLN A 66 6.03 -6.06 11.64
CA GLN A 66 4.60 -6.16 11.92
C GLN A 66 3.92 -7.05 10.86
N PHE A 67 2.86 -7.77 11.24
CA PHE A 67 2.12 -8.63 10.33
C PHE A 67 1.52 -7.84 9.16
N GLN A 68 1.02 -6.64 9.43
CA GLN A 68 0.55 -5.70 8.40
C GLN A 68 1.63 -5.40 7.35
N SER A 69 2.87 -5.11 7.77
CA SER A 69 3.99 -4.82 6.85
C SER A 69 4.31 -6.03 5.97
N TRP A 70 4.19 -7.22 6.51
CA TRP A 70 4.38 -8.45 5.76
C TRP A 70 3.27 -8.65 4.69
N LEU A 71 2.00 -8.42 5.04
CA LEU A 71 0.90 -8.45 4.06
C LEU A 71 1.11 -7.42 2.94
N ILE A 72 1.50 -6.19 3.30
CA ILE A 72 1.81 -5.13 2.34
C ILE A 72 2.94 -5.54 1.39
N SER A 73 3.98 -6.20 1.91
CA SER A 73 5.09 -6.68 1.07
C SER A 73 4.62 -7.77 0.07
N ILE A 74 3.70 -8.64 0.48
CA ILE A 74 3.08 -9.63 -0.42
C ILE A 74 2.28 -8.92 -1.53
N ALA A 75 1.47 -7.90 -1.16
CA ALA A 75 0.68 -7.12 -2.10
C ALA A 75 1.56 -6.42 -3.16
N ILE A 76 2.62 -5.75 -2.72
CA ILE A 76 3.56 -5.06 -3.60
C ILE A 76 4.24 -6.03 -4.56
N ASN A 77 4.73 -7.16 -4.06
CA ASN A 77 5.39 -8.16 -4.89
C ASN A 77 4.43 -8.74 -5.93
N TYR A 78 3.20 -9.06 -5.53
CA TYR A 78 2.19 -9.58 -6.44
C TYR A 78 1.80 -8.53 -7.51
N TYR A 79 1.59 -7.29 -7.12
CA TYR A 79 1.30 -6.20 -8.06
C TYR A 79 2.45 -5.96 -9.05
N LYS A 80 3.70 -5.99 -8.59
CA LYS A 80 4.89 -5.93 -9.44
C LYS A 80 4.91 -7.06 -10.47
N ASP A 81 4.55 -8.27 -10.07
CA ASP A 81 4.48 -9.42 -10.97
C ASP A 81 3.36 -9.27 -12.01
N LEU A 82 2.21 -8.71 -11.61
CA LEU A 82 1.11 -8.38 -12.54
C LEU A 82 1.55 -7.34 -13.57
N LEU A 83 2.19 -6.25 -13.14
CA LEU A 83 2.70 -5.20 -14.04
C LEU A 83 3.73 -5.77 -15.04
N ARG A 84 4.55 -6.71 -14.60
CA ARG A 84 5.55 -7.35 -15.45
C ARG A 84 4.93 -8.30 -16.49
N LYS A 85 3.85 -9.00 -16.12
CA LYS A 85 3.14 -9.91 -17.03
C LYS A 85 2.24 -9.17 -18.00
N ASN A 86 1.56 -8.12 -17.55
CA ASN A 86 0.60 -7.35 -18.33
C ASN A 86 1.16 -5.93 -18.54
N LYS A 87 1.88 -5.71 -19.65
CA LYS A 87 2.37 -4.38 -20.03
C LYS A 87 1.25 -3.37 -20.28
N ASN A 88 0.00 -3.83 -20.40
CA ASN A 88 -1.21 -3.02 -20.68
C ASN A 88 -2.15 -2.89 -19.47
N ILE A 89 -1.66 -3.03 -18.22
CA ILE A 89 -2.43 -2.56 -17.08
C ILE A 89 -2.41 -1.04 -17.16
N GLU A 90 -3.35 -0.50 -17.96
CA GLU A 90 -3.67 0.92 -17.94
C GLU A 90 -4.24 1.28 -16.57
N TYR A 91 -3.85 2.44 -16.06
CA TYR A 91 -4.41 3.01 -14.84
C TYR A 91 -5.87 3.43 -15.13
N VAL A 92 -6.77 2.44 -15.08
CA VAL A 92 -8.21 2.64 -15.22
C VAL A 92 -8.73 3.05 -13.86
N GLY A 93 -9.29 4.25 -13.72
CA GLY A 93 -10.10 4.59 -12.57
C GLY A 93 -9.70 5.82 -11.77
N GLN A 94 -9.72 6.99 -12.40
CA GLN A 94 -9.70 8.26 -11.65
C GLN A 94 -10.93 8.41 -10.74
N GLU A 95 -12.08 7.84 -11.12
CA GLU A 95 -13.35 7.95 -10.40
C GLU A 95 -13.40 7.13 -9.10
N GLU A 96 -12.73 5.98 -9.04
CA GLU A 96 -12.79 5.09 -7.88
C GLU A 96 -12.05 5.62 -6.64
N LEU A 97 -11.06 6.51 -6.84
CA LEU A 97 -10.36 7.16 -5.73
C LEU A 97 -11.22 8.18 -4.96
N TYR A 98 -12.31 8.68 -5.56
CA TYR A 98 -13.21 9.63 -4.91
C TYR A 98 -14.02 9.00 -3.75
N ASN A 99 -14.18 7.69 -3.75
CA ASN A 99 -14.98 6.94 -2.78
C ASN A 99 -14.16 6.31 -1.66
N LEU A 100 -12.90 6.72 -1.45
CA LEU A 100 -12.09 6.23 -0.34
C LEU A 100 -12.78 6.55 1.00
N PRO A 101 -13.04 5.53 1.85
CA PRO A 101 -13.58 5.77 3.19
C PRO A 101 -12.58 6.64 3.96
N ASN A 102 -13.03 7.79 4.40
CA ASN A 102 -12.22 8.69 5.21
C ASN A 102 -12.40 8.32 6.67
N ASP A 103 -11.35 7.78 7.30
CA ASP A 103 -11.40 7.29 8.68
C ASP A 103 -11.22 8.40 9.74
N ASN A 104 -10.90 9.62 9.33
CA ASN A 104 -10.40 10.67 10.25
C ASN A 104 -11.21 11.97 10.24
N GLY A 105 -12.50 11.98 9.97
CA GLY A 105 -13.34 13.20 10.16
C GLY A 105 -12.77 14.49 9.55
N GLU A 106 -11.88 14.36 8.56
CA GLU A 106 -11.18 15.48 7.93
C GLU A 106 -12.12 16.34 7.10
N ASN A 107 -11.90 17.64 7.19
CA ASN A 107 -12.62 18.69 6.47
C ASN A 107 -12.62 18.40 4.95
N ILE A 108 -13.71 18.71 4.25
CA ILE A 108 -13.90 18.51 2.79
C ILE A 108 -12.73 19.11 1.98
N PHE A 109 -12.15 20.21 2.44
CA PHE A 109 -10.97 20.85 1.83
C PHE A 109 -9.73 19.94 1.84
N ASN A 110 -9.46 19.27 2.96
CA ASN A 110 -8.35 18.31 3.04
C ASN A 110 -8.58 17.09 2.15
N LYS A 111 -9.84 16.68 1.97
CA LYS A 111 -10.20 15.56 1.10
C LYS A 111 -9.90 15.85 -0.38
N LEU A 112 -10.22 17.05 -0.86
CA LEU A 112 -9.94 17.46 -2.25
C LEU A 112 -8.43 17.52 -2.51
N GLN A 113 -7.65 18.10 -1.61
CA GLN A 113 -6.19 18.17 -1.73
C GLN A 113 -5.55 16.76 -1.74
N VAL A 114 -6.05 15.86 -0.91
CA VAL A 114 -5.58 14.45 -0.88
C VAL A 114 -5.87 13.77 -2.21
N GLN A 115 -7.04 13.98 -2.79
CA GLN A 115 -7.42 13.40 -4.07
C GLN A 115 -6.53 13.90 -5.21
N GLU A 116 -6.25 15.19 -5.28
CA GLU A 116 -5.33 15.77 -6.26
C GLU A 116 -3.92 15.17 -6.15
N VAL A 117 -3.41 15.04 -4.94
CA VAL A 117 -2.12 14.37 -4.69
C VAL A 117 -2.13 12.93 -5.18
N LEU A 118 -3.19 12.16 -4.89
CA LEU A 118 -3.29 10.77 -5.33
C LEU A 118 -3.41 10.66 -6.87
N GLN A 119 -4.13 11.56 -7.52
CA GLN A 119 -4.21 11.61 -8.97
C GLN A 119 -2.83 11.87 -9.61
N GLU A 120 -2.07 12.83 -9.09
CA GLU A 120 -0.72 13.09 -9.57
C GLU A 120 0.26 11.94 -9.28
N LEU A 121 0.12 11.29 -8.12
CA LEU A 121 0.89 10.09 -7.79
C LEU A 121 0.63 8.94 -8.76
N ASN A 122 -0.60 8.77 -9.23
CA ASN A 122 -0.96 7.71 -10.17
C ASN A 122 -0.29 7.86 -11.55
N LYS A 123 0.11 9.07 -11.92
CA LYS A 123 0.87 9.34 -13.15
C LYS A 123 2.36 8.97 -13.04
N LEU A 124 2.84 8.65 -11.83
CA LEU A 124 4.24 8.32 -11.58
C LEU A 124 4.49 6.82 -11.70
N PRO A 125 5.73 6.41 -12.02
CA PRO A 125 6.16 5.01 -11.91
C PRO A 125 5.82 4.42 -10.55
N TYR A 126 5.37 3.16 -10.52
CA TYR A 126 4.83 2.51 -9.32
C TYR A 126 5.79 2.54 -8.13
N GLU A 127 7.10 2.42 -8.36
CA GLU A 127 8.10 2.44 -7.28
C GLU A 127 8.16 3.79 -6.57
N LYS A 128 8.03 4.89 -7.32
CA LYS A 128 8.01 6.24 -6.76
C LYS A 128 6.73 6.44 -5.95
N ARG A 129 5.59 6.06 -6.54
CA ARG A 129 4.27 6.15 -5.90
C ARG A 129 4.20 5.36 -4.61
N ILE A 130 4.59 4.07 -4.63
CA ILE A 130 4.56 3.20 -3.46
C ILE A 130 5.50 3.72 -2.37
N SER A 131 6.72 4.16 -2.72
CA SER A 131 7.66 4.73 -1.73
C SER A 131 7.05 5.93 -1.01
N PHE A 132 6.38 6.81 -1.75
CA PHE A 132 5.71 7.99 -1.19
C PHE A 132 4.53 7.59 -0.28
N ILE A 133 3.66 6.68 -0.72
CA ILE A 133 2.49 6.22 0.05
C ILE A 133 2.94 5.59 1.37
N LEU A 134 3.92 4.68 1.33
CA LEU A 134 4.44 4.04 2.53
C LEU A 134 5.02 5.06 3.52
N LYS A 135 5.75 6.08 3.03
CA LYS A 135 6.36 7.09 3.88
C LYS A 135 5.34 8.04 4.49
N HIS A 136 4.46 8.62 3.67
CA HIS A 136 3.63 9.77 4.08
C HIS A 136 2.24 9.37 4.56
N TYR A 137 1.68 8.24 4.09
CA TYR A 137 0.38 7.75 4.54
C TYR A 137 0.48 6.74 5.69
N TYR A 138 1.53 5.89 5.65
CA TYR A 138 1.67 4.79 6.61
C TYR A 138 2.82 4.99 7.59
N GLY A 139 3.60 6.07 7.47
CA GLY A 139 4.64 6.44 8.42
C GLY A 139 5.86 5.52 8.46
N TYR A 140 6.05 4.64 7.45
CA TYR A 140 7.20 3.74 7.41
C TYR A 140 8.52 4.50 7.36
N THR A 141 9.55 3.96 7.99
CA THR A 141 10.91 4.47 7.90
C THR A 141 11.53 4.17 6.53
N TYR A 142 12.57 4.90 6.13
CA TYR A 142 13.29 4.60 4.88
C TYR A 142 13.88 3.19 4.88
N GLU A 143 14.30 2.69 6.04
CA GLU A 143 14.83 1.35 6.19
C GLU A 143 13.75 0.28 5.93
N GLU A 144 12.57 0.42 6.53
CA GLU A 144 11.44 -0.49 6.31
C GLU A 144 11.00 -0.48 4.84
N ILE A 145 10.87 0.70 4.23
CA ILE A 145 10.51 0.83 2.82
C ILE A 145 11.55 0.16 1.92
N SER A 146 12.84 0.35 2.22
CA SER A 146 13.91 -0.25 1.44
C SER A 146 13.88 -1.77 1.48
N LYS A 147 13.59 -2.35 2.65
CA LYS A 147 13.39 -3.80 2.82
C LYS A 147 12.17 -4.31 2.05
N ILE A 148 11.04 -3.61 2.16
CA ILE A 148 9.79 -3.97 1.46
C ILE A 148 9.98 -3.93 -0.07
N LEU A 149 10.65 -2.90 -0.60
CA LEU A 149 10.84 -2.71 -2.04
C LEU A 149 12.07 -3.43 -2.61
N GLY A 150 12.89 -4.04 -1.77
CA GLY A 150 14.12 -4.72 -2.21
C GLY A 150 15.14 -3.77 -2.85
N CYS A 151 15.30 -2.55 -2.32
CA CYS A 151 16.26 -1.56 -2.84
C CYS A 151 17.06 -0.92 -1.70
N SER A 152 18.07 -0.09 -2.04
CA SER A 152 18.85 0.62 -1.03
C SER A 152 18.04 1.75 -0.37
N GLN A 153 18.40 2.14 0.87
CA GLN A 153 17.81 3.31 1.52
C GLN A 153 18.06 4.60 0.73
N GLY A 154 19.22 4.73 0.08
CA GLY A 154 19.52 5.85 -0.81
C GLY A 154 18.56 5.95 -1.99
N THR A 155 18.23 4.81 -2.60
CA THR A 155 17.22 4.73 -3.66
C THR A 155 15.85 5.14 -3.16
N THR A 156 15.46 4.67 -1.98
CA THR A 156 14.17 5.03 -1.35
C THR A 156 14.09 6.54 -1.08
N LYS A 157 15.14 7.13 -0.49
CA LYS A 157 15.22 8.58 -0.23
C LYS A 157 15.11 9.38 -1.53
N SER A 158 15.84 9.00 -2.58
CA SER A 158 15.81 9.66 -3.89
C SER A 158 14.41 9.60 -4.52
N ARG A 159 13.76 8.42 -4.51
CA ARG A 159 12.41 8.25 -5.05
C ARG A 159 11.42 9.19 -4.37
N ILE A 160 11.45 9.27 -3.04
CA ILE A 160 10.55 10.11 -2.26
C ILE A 160 10.85 11.59 -2.50
N PHE A 161 12.12 11.99 -2.49
CA PHE A 161 12.55 13.36 -2.75
C PHE A 161 12.06 13.87 -4.12
N TYR A 162 12.32 13.11 -5.18
CA TYR A 162 11.87 13.47 -6.53
C TYR A 162 10.35 13.46 -6.67
N THR A 163 9.66 12.57 -5.96
CA THR A 163 8.18 12.56 -5.94
C THR A 163 7.64 13.83 -5.33
N ILE A 164 8.15 14.24 -4.16
CA ILE A 164 7.75 15.49 -3.49
C ILE A 164 8.03 16.70 -4.38
N SER A 165 9.24 16.76 -4.98
CA SER A 165 9.62 17.87 -5.87
C SER A 165 8.69 17.97 -7.08
N ASN A 166 8.29 16.84 -7.66
CA ASN A 166 7.37 16.79 -8.79
C ASN A 166 5.95 17.24 -8.40
N LEU A 167 5.44 16.74 -7.27
CA LEU A 167 4.13 17.12 -6.74
C LEU A 167 4.07 18.62 -6.43
N LYS A 168 5.10 19.17 -5.77
CA LYS A 168 5.17 20.62 -5.49
C LYS A 168 5.11 21.46 -6.76
N LYS A 169 5.86 21.09 -7.81
CA LYS A 169 5.84 21.83 -9.08
C LYS A 169 4.47 21.83 -9.74
N LYS A 170 3.73 20.73 -9.62
CA LYS A 170 2.42 20.58 -10.27
C LYS A 170 1.29 21.21 -9.47
N LEU A 171 1.28 21.03 -8.15
CA LEU A 171 0.20 21.52 -7.30
C LEU A 171 0.35 23.01 -6.95
N ILE A 172 1.58 23.51 -6.72
CA ILE A 172 1.82 24.94 -6.43
C ILE A 172 1.89 25.76 -7.73
N GLY A 173 2.39 25.18 -8.84
CA GLY A 173 2.44 25.86 -10.13
C GLY A 173 1.06 26.07 -10.80
N SER A 174 0.02 25.37 -10.33
CA SER A 174 -1.37 25.56 -10.80
C SER A 174 -2.12 26.69 -10.07
N GLU A 175 -1.56 27.21 -8.96
CA GLU A 175 -2.15 28.35 -8.21
C GLU A 175 -1.70 29.72 -8.71
N VAL A 176 -0.84 29.79 -9.74
CA VAL A 176 -0.25 31.04 -10.29
C VAL A 176 -0.66 31.29 -11.75
N GLN A 177 -1.86 30.85 -12.16
CA GLN A 177 -2.46 31.28 -13.44
C GLN A 177 -3.84 31.84 -13.23
#